data_52509d2f47c7e69508e01c7c1743277f
#
_entry.id   52509d2f47c7e69508e01c7c1743277f
#
_cell.length_a   1.000
_cell.length_b   1.000
_cell.length_c   1.000
_cell.angle_alpha   90.00
_cell.angle_beta   90.00
_cell.angle_gamma   90.00
#
_symmetry.space_group_name_H-M   'P 1'
#
loop_
_entity.id
_entity.type
_entity.pdbx_description
1 polymer ?
#
loop_
_entity_poly.entity_id
_entity_poly.type
_entity_poly.pdbx_seq_one_letter_code
_entity_poly.pdbx_strand_id
1 'polypeptide(L)'
;MPSLSRFLRGLWHALDTLRRFLHLLLLLALFGLVIGALRQAAPRVPEKAALLVRPSGELVEQLSGEPIERAFAEAQGEGAPQTLLWDLTTAIRAAATDPRIVVLVLDTDEMSSSGQVKLEELAAAIADFRRSGKKVIAHGTYFLQSQYYLAAQADELYLDPFGFVLLDGYSRYRMFFKAALDKLNVDMHLFRVGKFKSAAETYTRQDMSAEDRLESQTYLNALWGGYVAAVAGARHMKPEAIRAYSEDYAASVAAAG
;
A
#
# COMPACT_ATOMS: atom_id res chain seq x y z
N MET A 1 -65.93 -24.46 -38.82
CA MET A 1 -64.77 -23.57 -39.03
C MET A 1 -63.60 -23.92 -38.11
N PRO A 2 -63.12 -25.15 -38.02
CA PRO A 2 -61.99 -25.52 -37.16
C PRO A 2 -60.59 -25.38 -37.81
N SER A 3 -60.53 -25.07 -39.12
CA SER A 3 -59.23 -24.96 -39.84
C SER A 3 -58.50 -23.66 -39.64
N LEU A 4 -59.18 -22.53 -39.57
CA LEU A 4 -58.59 -21.21 -39.41
C LEU A 4 -57.93 -21.00 -38.02
N SER A 5 -58.57 -21.50 -36.96
CA SER A 5 -58.01 -21.37 -35.57
C SER A 5 -56.85 -22.30 -35.35
N ARG A 6 -56.69 -23.40 -36.05
CA ARG A 6 -55.46 -24.25 -36.02
C ARG A 6 -54.32 -23.59 -36.81
N PHE A 7 -54.62 -23.00 -37.93
CA PHE A 7 -53.65 -22.26 -38.74
C PHE A 7 -53.10 -21.05 -37.96
N LEU A 8 -53.96 -20.24 -37.33
CA LEU A 8 -53.54 -19.07 -36.52
C LEU A 8 -52.70 -19.48 -35.31
N ARG A 9 -53.05 -20.60 -34.64
CA ARG A 9 -52.22 -21.14 -33.55
C ARG A 9 -50.82 -21.60 -34.04
N GLY A 10 -50.77 -22.29 -35.18
CA GLY A 10 -49.51 -22.72 -35.79
C GLY A 10 -48.61 -21.53 -36.17
N LEU A 11 -49.22 -20.51 -36.77
CA LEU A 11 -48.50 -19.26 -37.10
C LEU A 11 -47.97 -18.55 -35.84
N TRP A 12 -48.79 -18.48 -34.77
CA TRP A 12 -48.37 -17.89 -33.50
C TRP A 12 -47.19 -18.64 -32.87
N HIS A 13 -47.21 -19.98 -32.86
CA HIS A 13 -46.08 -20.77 -32.36
C HIS A 13 -44.83 -20.61 -33.19
N ALA A 14 -44.94 -20.52 -34.51
CA ALA A 14 -43.79 -20.27 -35.39
C ALA A 14 -43.16 -18.89 -35.13
N LEU A 15 -43.99 -17.85 -34.99
CA LEU A 15 -43.56 -16.52 -34.67
C LEU A 15 -42.91 -16.44 -33.26
N ASP A 16 -43.46 -17.10 -32.26
CA ASP A 16 -42.89 -17.12 -30.91
C ASP A 16 -41.55 -17.88 -30.87
N THR A 17 -41.46 -18.98 -31.61
CA THR A 17 -40.21 -19.73 -31.77
C THR A 17 -39.13 -18.88 -32.47
N LEU A 18 -39.49 -18.20 -33.56
CA LEU A 18 -38.60 -17.30 -34.28
C LEU A 18 -38.13 -16.13 -33.36
N ARG A 19 -39.06 -15.55 -32.62
CA ARG A 19 -38.74 -14.49 -31.64
C ARG A 19 -37.73 -14.98 -30.61
N ARG A 20 -37.95 -16.17 -30.04
CA ARG A 20 -36.99 -16.75 -29.04
C ARG A 20 -35.64 -17.02 -29.65
N PHE A 21 -35.60 -17.53 -30.86
CA PHE A 21 -34.36 -17.78 -31.58
C PHE A 21 -33.58 -16.47 -31.88
N LEU A 22 -34.30 -15.45 -32.33
CA LEU A 22 -33.69 -14.12 -32.56
C LEU A 22 -33.16 -13.48 -31.25
N HIS A 23 -33.90 -13.63 -30.15
CA HIS A 23 -33.45 -13.18 -28.83
C HIS A 23 -32.15 -13.90 -28.39
N LEU A 24 -32.11 -15.22 -28.57
CA LEU A 24 -30.91 -16.00 -28.25
C LEU A 24 -29.70 -15.57 -29.09
N LEU A 25 -29.90 -15.38 -30.40
CA LEU A 25 -28.87 -14.89 -31.31
C LEU A 25 -28.38 -13.50 -30.91
N LEU A 26 -29.27 -12.58 -30.55
CA LEU A 26 -28.95 -11.25 -30.07
C LEU A 26 -28.11 -11.31 -28.78
N LEU A 27 -28.51 -12.15 -27.81
CA LEU A 27 -27.77 -12.34 -26.55
C LEU A 27 -26.37 -12.93 -26.81
N LEU A 28 -26.27 -13.93 -27.69
CA LEU A 28 -24.96 -14.49 -28.05
C LEU A 28 -24.08 -13.49 -28.76
N ALA A 29 -24.63 -12.67 -29.65
CA ALA A 29 -23.91 -11.60 -30.33
C ALA A 29 -23.42 -10.54 -29.34
N LEU A 30 -24.29 -10.10 -28.43
CA LEU A 30 -23.94 -9.15 -27.36
C LEU A 30 -22.86 -9.71 -26.44
N PHE A 31 -22.98 -10.97 -26.02
CA PHE A 31 -21.99 -11.64 -25.18
C PHE A 31 -20.64 -11.80 -25.91
N GLY A 32 -20.67 -12.17 -27.20
CA GLY A 32 -19.49 -12.23 -28.05
C GLY A 32 -18.81 -10.88 -28.21
N LEU A 33 -19.59 -9.79 -28.35
CA LEU A 33 -19.09 -8.43 -28.42
C LEU A 33 -18.45 -7.98 -27.12
N VAL A 34 -19.08 -8.28 -25.98
CA VAL A 34 -18.53 -7.97 -24.64
C VAL A 34 -17.22 -8.73 -24.41
N ILE A 35 -17.18 -10.04 -24.71
CA ILE A 35 -15.94 -10.83 -24.58
C ILE A 35 -14.86 -10.31 -25.52
N GLY A 36 -15.22 -9.95 -26.76
CA GLY A 36 -14.29 -9.36 -27.73
C GLY A 36 -13.71 -8.03 -27.23
N ALA A 37 -14.56 -7.15 -26.69
CA ALA A 37 -14.14 -5.88 -26.10
C ALA A 37 -13.23 -6.08 -24.90
N LEU A 38 -13.57 -6.99 -23.99
CA LEU A 38 -12.74 -7.31 -22.81
C LEU A 38 -11.37 -7.89 -23.20
N ARG A 39 -11.31 -8.74 -24.23
CA ARG A 39 -10.04 -9.27 -24.74
C ARG A 39 -9.17 -8.21 -25.42
N GLN A 40 -9.78 -7.24 -26.09
CA GLN A 40 -9.07 -6.12 -26.72
C GLN A 40 -8.59 -5.09 -25.69
N ALA A 41 -9.29 -4.94 -24.57
CA ALA A 41 -8.91 -4.05 -23.46
C ALA A 41 -7.75 -4.59 -22.61
N ALA A 42 -7.41 -5.89 -22.71
CA ALA A 42 -6.28 -6.45 -21.98
C ALA A 42 -4.96 -5.84 -22.50
N PRO A 43 -4.18 -5.15 -21.66
CA PRO A 43 -2.93 -4.53 -22.07
C PRO A 43 -1.95 -5.62 -22.53
N ARG A 44 -1.37 -5.42 -23.71
CA ARG A 44 -0.32 -6.31 -24.21
C ARG A 44 1.02 -5.87 -23.66
N VAL A 45 1.69 -6.74 -22.94
CA VAL A 45 3.05 -6.49 -22.47
C VAL A 45 3.98 -6.56 -23.70
N PRO A 46 4.66 -5.46 -24.06
CA PRO A 46 5.61 -5.46 -25.18
C PRO A 46 6.88 -6.26 -24.82
N GLU A 47 7.63 -6.66 -25.84
CA GLU A 47 8.95 -7.25 -25.62
C GLU A 47 9.94 -6.23 -25.06
N LYS A 48 10.81 -6.67 -24.13
CA LYS A 48 11.80 -5.82 -23.45
C LYS A 48 11.17 -4.64 -22.69
N ALA A 49 10.04 -4.89 -22.03
CA ALA A 49 9.35 -3.90 -21.23
C ALA A 49 9.98 -3.71 -19.84
N ALA A 50 9.79 -2.52 -19.28
CA ALA A 50 10.01 -2.26 -17.86
C ALA A 50 8.71 -2.52 -17.07
N LEU A 51 8.81 -3.16 -15.91
CA LEU A 51 7.73 -3.14 -14.91
C LEU A 51 7.85 -1.85 -14.11
N LEU A 52 6.91 -0.93 -14.29
CA LEU A 52 6.81 0.25 -13.41
C LEU A 52 5.99 -0.11 -12.17
N VAL A 53 6.61 0.00 -11.01
CA VAL A 53 5.99 -0.15 -9.68
C VAL A 53 5.86 1.22 -9.07
N ARG A 54 4.62 1.74 -9.04
CA ARG A 54 4.29 3.07 -8.52
C ARG A 54 3.16 2.94 -7.51
N PRO A 55 3.48 2.64 -6.23
CA PRO A 55 2.47 2.65 -5.18
C PRO A 55 1.97 4.08 -4.96
N SER A 56 0.65 4.23 -4.79
CA SER A 56 0.01 5.50 -4.49
C SER A 56 -0.71 5.40 -3.15
N GLY A 57 -0.52 6.39 -2.29
CA GLY A 57 -1.08 6.43 -0.94
C GLY A 57 -0.50 5.37 -0.01
N GLU A 58 -1.33 4.85 0.88
CA GLU A 58 -0.91 3.85 1.87
C GLU A 58 -0.85 2.44 1.28
N LEU A 59 0.21 1.68 1.62
CA LEU A 59 0.25 0.24 1.38
C LEU A 59 -0.68 -0.46 2.38
N VAL A 60 -1.66 -1.20 1.88
CA VAL A 60 -2.64 -1.89 2.69
C VAL A 60 -2.71 -3.38 2.33
N GLU A 61 -3.06 -4.22 3.30
CA GLU A 61 -3.34 -5.64 3.07
C GLU A 61 -4.74 -5.85 2.49
N GLN A 62 -5.67 -4.95 2.85
CA GLN A 62 -7.04 -4.94 2.37
C GLN A 62 -7.49 -3.49 2.17
N LEU A 63 -8.17 -3.22 1.05
CA LEU A 63 -8.75 -1.90 0.78
C LEU A 63 -9.87 -1.57 1.78
N SER A 64 -9.89 -0.34 2.25
CA SER A 64 -10.93 0.15 3.16
C SER A 64 -12.26 0.37 2.44
N GLY A 65 -13.39 0.21 3.15
CA GLY A 65 -14.74 0.45 2.65
C GLY A 65 -15.26 -0.65 1.72
N GLU A 66 -16.55 -0.54 1.37
CA GLU A 66 -17.21 -1.47 0.46
C GLU A 66 -16.83 -1.18 -1.01
N PRO A 67 -16.76 -2.19 -1.91
CA PRO A 67 -16.33 -2.01 -3.30
C PRO A 67 -17.13 -0.95 -4.06
N ILE A 68 -18.45 -0.87 -3.83
CA ILE A 68 -19.33 0.10 -4.49
C ILE A 68 -19.04 1.51 -3.98
N GLU A 69 -18.88 1.70 -2.68
CA GLU A 69 -18.54 2.99 -2.07
C GLU A 69 -17.20 3.51 -2.58
N ARG A 70 -16.20 2.63 -2.69
CA ARG A 70 -14.89 2.99 -3.27
C ARG A 70 -15.02 3.45 -4.72
N ALA A 71 -15.77 2.72 -5.55
CA ALA A 71 -15.98 3.10 -6.94
C ALA A 71 -16.67 4.47 -7.08
N PHE A 72 -17.59 4.80 -6.18
CA PHE A 72 -18.21 6.12 -6.14
C PHE A 72 -17.24 7.20 -5.66
N ALA A 73 -16.45 6.94 -4.61
CA ALA A 73 -15.46 7.87 -4.10
C ALA A 73 -14.38 8.17 -5.15
N GLU A 74 -13.87 7.15 -5.85
CA GLU A 74 -12.93 7.31 -6.97
C GLU A 74 -13.53 8.15 -8.11
N ALA A 75 -14.79 7.90 -8.47
CA ALA A 75 -15.47 8.65 -9.53
C ALA A 75 -15.66 10.14 -9.16
N GLN A 76 -15.71 10.47 -7.87
CA GLN A 76 -15.85 11.83 -7.35
C GLN A 76 -14.49 12.47 -7.01
N GLY A 77 -13.39 11.73 -7.11
CA GLY A 77 -12.07 12.19 -6.68
C GLY A 77 -11.94 12.31 -5.14
N GLU A 78 -12.81 11.66 -4.40
CA GLU A 78 -12.90 11.69 -2.95
C GLU A 78 -12.39 10.36 -2.37
N GLY A 79 -11.20 10.24 -2.00
CA GLY A 79 -10.68 9.03 -1.36
C GLY A 79 -9.18 9.13 -1.15
N ALA A 80 -8.72 8.73 0.02
CA ALA A 80 -7.29 8.57 0.21
C ALA A 80 -6.82 7.39 -0.67
N PRO A 81 -5.82 7.59 -1.53
CA PRO A 81 -5.33 6.51 -2.37
C PRO A 81 -4.73 5.39 -1.50
N GLN A 82 -5.01 4.16 -1.89
CA GLN A 82 -4.50 2.95 -1.24
C GLN A 82 -3.97 1.98 -2.29
N THR A 83 -2.87 1.34 -2.00
CA THR A 83 -2.29 0.32 -2.86
C THR A 83 -2.25 -1.02 -2.15
N LEU A 84 -2.84 -2.07 -2.77
CA LEU A 84 -2.80 -3.42 -2.23
C LEU A 84 -1.39 -4.00 -2.30
N LEU A 85 -0.85 -4.38 -1.16
CA LEU A 85 0.46 -5.01 -1.04
C LEU A 85 0.54 -6.32 -1.83
N TRP A 86 -0.54 -7.12 -1.78
CA TRP A 86 -0.62 -8.39 -2.48
C TRP A 86 -0.52 -8.24 -4.00
N ASP A 87 -1.15 -7.22 -4.57
CA ASP A 87 -1.12 -6.96 -6.02
C ASP A 87 0.31 -6.61 -6.46
N LEU A 88 0.99 -5.71 -5.72
CA LEU A 88 2.37 -5.33 -6.01
C LEU A 88 3.33 -6.52 -5.92
N THR A 89 3.28 -7.26 -4.81
CA THR A 89 4.18 -8.40 -4.59
C THR A 89 3.95 -9.50 -5.60
N THR A 90 2.70 -9.75 -5.98
CA THR A 90 2.32 -10.72 -7.02
C THR A 90 2.83 -10.28 -8.39
N ALA A 91 2.63 -9.01 -8.76
CA ALA A 91 3.09 -8.47 -10.04
C ALA A 91 4.63 -8.54 -10.16
N ILE A 92 5.34 -8.15 -9.11
CA ILE A 92 6.82 -8.19 -9.07
C ILE A 92 7.34 -9.63 -9.20
N ARG A 93 6.77 -10.59 -8.45
CA ARG A 93 7.17 -12.00 -8.51
C ARG A 93 6.86 -12.62 -9.88
N ALA A 94 5.69 -12.30 -10.48
CA ALA A 94 5.36 -12.75 -11.83
C ALA A 94 6.33 -12.17 -12.87
N ALA A 95 6.67 -10.89 -12.78
CA ALA A 95 7.62 -10.24 -13.67
C ALA A 95 9.05 -10.81 -13.57
N ALA A 96 9.44 -11.35 -12.42
CA ALA A 96 10.74 -12.00 -12.24
C ALA A 96 10.95 -13.15 -13.24
N THR A 97 9.89 -13.90 -13.57
CA THR A 97 9.93 -15.05 -14.47
C THR A 97 9.46 -14.72 -15.90
N ASP A 98 8.86 -13.56 -16.16
CA ASP A 98 8.39 -13.16 -17.48
C ASP A 98 9.58 -12.69 -18.34
N PRO A 99 9.91 -13.39 -19.47
CA PRO A 99 11.04 -13.01 -20.33
C PRO A 99 10.85 -11.65 -21.02
N ARG A 100 9.64 -11.16 -21.11
CA ARG A 100 9.35 -9.85 -21.73
C ARG A 100 9.73 -8.68 -20.83
N ILE A 101 9.77 -8.90 -19.50
CA ILE A 101 10.17 -7.88 -18.53
C ILE A 101 11.68 -7.98 -18.31
N VAL A 102 12.40 -6.88 -18.56
CA VAL A 102 13.86 -6.84 -18.46
C VAL A 102 14.37 -6.00 -17.28
N VAL A 103 13.54 -5.14 -16.71
CA VAL A 103 13.90 -4.23 -15.60
C VAL A 103 12.65 -3.92 -14.78
N LEU A 104 12.85 -3.68 -13.49
CA LEU A 104 11.85 -3.09 -12.59
C LEU A 104 12.25 -1.64 -12.34
N VAL A 105 11.30 -0.73 -12.51
CA VAL A 105 11.43 0.69 -12.16
C VAL A 105 10.52 0.97 -10.99
N LEU A 106 11.09 1.39 -9.86
CA LEU A 106 10.38 1.75 -8.63
C LEU A 106 10.30 3.27 -8.53
N ASP A 107 9.08 3.78 -8.50
CA ASP A 107 8.74 5.17 -8.28
C ASP A 107 7.86 5.26 -7.03
N THR A 108 8.37 5.89 -5.98
CA THR A 108 7.70 5.97 -4.67
C THR A 108 7.17 7.36 -4.33
N ASP A 109 7.20 8.30 -5.26
CA ASP A 109 6.84 9.71 -5.00
C ASP A 109 5.41 9.87 -4.46
N GLU A 110 4.47 9.04 -4.93
CA GLU A 110 3.08 9.09 -4.49
C GLU A 110 2.78 8.21 -3.26
N MET A 111 3.78 7.43 -2.77
CA MET A 111 3.58 6.53 -1.65
C MET A 111 3.58 7.29 -0.33
N SER A 112 2.57 7.06 0.49
CA SER A 112 2.52 7.52 1.87
C SER A 112 3.39 6.65 2.80
N SER A 113 3.54 7.10 4.05
CA SER A 113 4.17 6.28 5.09
C SER A 113 3.45 4.94 5.24
N SER A 114 4.21 3.87 5.45
CA SER A 114 3.67 2.53 5.62
C SER A 114 4.30 1.81 6.81
N GLY A 115 3.58 0.81 7.35
CA GLY A 115 4.10 -0.02 8.44
C GLY A 115 5.29 -0.88 8.01
N GLN A 116 6.26 -1.05 8.92
CA GLN A 116 7.54 -1.74 8.66
C GLN A 116 7.35 -3.14 8.05
N VAL A 117 6.42 -3.94 8.53
CA VAL A 117 6.17 -5.30 8.03
C VAL A 117 5.76 -5.30 6.55
N LYS A 118 4.90 -4.36 6.15
CA LYS A 118 4.47 -4.21 4.75
C LYS A 118 5.64 -3.81 3.85
N LEU A 119 6.53 -2.94 4.35
CA LEU A 119 7.75 -2.55 3.64
C LEU A 119 8.71 -3.73 3.48
N GLU A 120 8.88 -4.56 4.52
CA GLU A 120 9.72 -5.76 4.49
C GLU A 120 9.21 -6.79 3.46
N GLU A 121 7.90 -6.99 3.39
CA GLU A 121 7.32 -7.92 2.42
C GLU A 121 7.51 -7.44 0.97
N LEU A 122 7.31 -6.14 0.72
CA LEU A 122 7.55 -5.57 -0.62
C LEU A 122 9.04 -5.60 -0.98
N ALA A 123 9.92 -5.29 -0.02
CA ALA A 123 11.37 -5.40 -0.20
C ALA A 123 11.82 -6.83 -0.51
N ALA A 124 11.20 -7.83 0.14
CA ALA A 124 11.46 -9.23 -0.17
C ALA A 124 11.07 -9.59 -1.61
N ALA A 125 9.92 -9.10 -2.11
CA ALA A 125 9.52 -9.29 -3.50
C ALA A 125 10.49 -8.61 -4.48
N ILE A 126 10.98 -7.42 -4.17
CA ILE A 126 12.03 -6.72 -4.95
C ILE A 126 13.33 -7.55 -4.97
N ALA A 127 13.74 -8.09 -3.82
CA ALA A 127 14.92 -8.95 -3.73
C ALA A 127 14.75 -10.25 -4.54
N ASP A 128 13.54 -10.84 -4.58
CA ASP A 128 13.21 -11.98 -5.42
C ASP A 128 13.38 -11.64 -6.90
N PHE A 129 12.90 -10.48 -7.31
CA PHE A 129 13.07 -9.99 -8.69
C PHE A 129 14.57 -9.82 -9.04
N ARG A 130 15.37 -9.21 -8.18
CA ARG A 130 16.83 -9.07 -8.38
C ARG A 130 17.54 -10.42 -8.53
N ARG A 131 17.10 -11.45 -7.75
CA ARG A 131 17.67 -12.81 -7.87
C ARG A 131 17.41 -13.46 -9.24
N SER A 132 16.44 -12.98 -10.02
CA SER A 132 16.26 -13.43 -11.41
C SER A 132 17.33 -12.90 -12.38
N GLY A 133 18.26 -12.06 -11.91
CA GLY A 133 19.32 -11.44 -12.72
C GLY A 133 18.88 -10.15 -13.42
N LYS A 134 17.64 -9.69 -13.21
CA LYS A 134 17.12 -8.45 -13.76
C LYS A 134 17.39 -7.27 -12.84
N LYS A 135 17.68 -6.10 -13.41
CA LYS A 135 17.97 -4.89 -12.64
C LYS A 135 16.73 -4.27 -12.02
N VAL A 136 16.91 -3.66 -10.85
CA VAL A 136 15.94 -2.78 -10.20
C VAL A 136 16.52 -1.36 -10.17
N ILE A 137 15.74 -0.41 -10.65
CA ILE A 137 16.08 1.01 -10.67
C ILE A 137 15.03 1.73 -9.85
N ALA A 138 15.46 2.54 -8.88
CA ALA A 138 14.57 3.42 -8.13
C ALA A 138 14.84 4.88 -8.50
N HIS A 139 13.80 5.68 -8.63
CA HIS A 139 13.92 7.12 -8.76
C HIS A 139 12.86 7.81 -7.92
N GLY A 140 13.13 9.05 -7.53
CA GLY A 140 12.20 9.87 -6.77
C GLY A 140 12.62 11.33 -6.72
N THR A 141 11.64 12.19 -6.52
CA THR A 141 11.86 13.63 -6.28
C THR A 141 12.47 13.84 -4.90
N TYR A 142 12.05 13.07 -3.93
CA TYR A 142 12.60 12.99 -2.57
C TYR A 142 12.29 11.59 -1.99
N PHE A 143 12.94 11.24 -0.90
CA PHE A 143 12.64 10.00 -0.20
C PHE A 143 12.39 10.26 1.28
N LEU A 144 11.16 10.05 1.71
CA LEU A 144 10.83 9.89 3.13
C LEU A 144 11.28 8.50 3.61
N GLN A 145 11.30 8.29 4.91
CA GLN A 145 11.81 7.06 5.53
C GLN A 145 11.25 5.77 4.92
N SER A 146 9.93 5.66 4.74
CA SER A 146 9.31 4.48 4.14
C SER A 146 9.65 4.31 2.66
N GLN A 147 9.71 5.41 1.91
CA GLN A 147 10.08 5.44 0.50
C GLN A 147 11.54 5.02 0.31
N TYR A 148 12.44 5.57 1.14
CA TYR A 148 13.86 5.23 1.09
C TYR A 148 14.13 3.77 1.45
N TYR A 149 13.34 3.17 2.36
CA TYR A 149 13.44 1.75 2.70
C TYR A 149 13.34 0.87 1.46
N LEU A 150 12.38 1.16 0.59
CA LEU A 150 12.15 0.42 -0.65
C LEU A 150 13.17 0.81 -1.74
N ALA A 151 13.43 2.10 -1.92
CA ALA A 151 14.37 2.60 -2.90
C ALA A 151 15.80 2.10 -2.64
N ALA A 152 16.18 1.93 -1.36
CA ALA A 152 17.46 1.38 -0.97
C ALA A 152 17.70 -0.06 -1.47
N GLN A 153 16.63 -0.82 -1.76
CA GLN A 153 16.73 -2.18 -2.28
C GLN A 153 17.12 -2.23 -3.76
N ALA A 154 17.07 -1.09 -4.49
CA ALA A 154 17.41 -1.02 -5.91
C ALA A 154 18.91 -1.16 -6.17
N ASP A 155 19.26 -1.65 -7.37
CA ASP A 155 20.64 -1.69 -7.84
C ASP A 155 21.15 -0.29 -8.18
N GLU A 156 20.27 0.56 -8.75
CA GLU A 156 20.54 1.95 -9.09
C GLU A 156 19.46 2.85 -8.45
N LEU A 157 19.87 3.92 -7.82
CA LEU A 157 18.98 4.88 -7.16
C LEU A 157 19.28 6.28 -7.68
N TYR A 158 18.23 6.94 -8.20
CA TYR A 158 18.29 8.28 -8.73
C TYR A 158 17.42 9.22 -7.89
N LEU A 159 18.01 10.27 -7.39
CA LEU A 159 17.33 11.33 -6.63
C LEU A 159 17.39 12.62 -7.46
N ASP A 160 16.29 13.39 -7.47
CA ASP A 160 16.27 14.72 -8.08
C ASP A 160 17.38 15.60 -7.47
N PRO A 161 18.10 16.43 -8.25
CA PRO A 161 19.15 17.32 -7.73
C PRO A 161 18.70 18.27 -6.62
N PHE A 162 17.41 18.64 -6.58
CA PHE A 162 16.80 19.44 -5.50
C PHE A 162 16.12 18.58 -4.43
N GLY A 163 16.21 17.27 -4.56
CA GLY A 163 15.60 16.32 -3.62
C GLY A 163 16.41 16.12 -2.36
N PHE A 164 15.82 15.40 -1.43
CA PHE A 164 16.44 15.04 -0.15
C PHE A 164 16.02 13.63 0.28
N VAL A 165 16.76 13.07 1.22
CA VAL A 165 16.37 11.86 1.95
C VAL A 165 16.09 12.25 3.38
N LEU A 166 14.91 11.91 3.90
CA LEU A 166 14.52 12.19 5.28
C LEU A 166 14.38 10.88 6.06
N LEU A 167 15.23 10.74 7.09
CA LEU A 167 15.21 9.62 8.03
C LEU A 167 14.98 10.16 9.44
N ASP A 168 13.71 10.24 9.85
CA ASP A 168 13.27 10.84 11.10
C ASP A 168 13.13 9.84 12.27
N GLY A 169 13.38 8.54 11.99
CA GLY A 169 13.29 7.48 12.99
C GLY A 169 11.83 7.10 13.32
N TYR A 170 11.63 6.51 14.50
CA TYR A 170 10.31 6.17 15.00
C TYR A 170 10.03 6.90 16.31
N SER A 171 8.85 7.48 16.42
CA SER A 171 8.43 8.24 17.60
C SER A 171 7.04 7.80 18.07
N ARG A 172 6.78 8.01 19.33
CA ARG A 172 5.48 7.77 19.96
C ARG A 172 5.10 8.96 20.83
N TYR A 173 4.04 9.63 20.45
CA TYR A 173 3.48 10.75 21.21
C TYR A 173 2.16 10.35 21.84
N ARG A 174 1.92 10.81 23.08
CA ARG A 174 0.67 10.57 23.80
C ARG A 174 0.23 11.85 24.51
N MET A 175 -1.04 12.17 24.44
CA MET A 175 -1.62 13.25 25.23
C MET A 175 -2.00 12.75 26.60
N PHE A 176 -1.84 13.62 27.63
CA PHE A 176 -2.19 13.35 29.02
C PHE A 176 -3.24 14.35 29.45
N PHE A 177 -4.37 13.86 29.95
CA PHE A 177 -5.54 14.68 30.30
C PHE A 177 -5.70 14.90 31.81
N LYS A 178 -4.83 14.33 32.67
CA LYS A 178 -4.92 14.42 34.14
C LYS A 178 -5.11 15.86 34.60
N ALA A 179 -4.28 16.80 34.09
CA ALA A 179 -4.38 18.20 34.49
C ALA A 179 -5.72 18.87 34.11
N ALA A 180 -6.32 18.46 32.99
CA ALA A 180 -7.64 18.95 32.59
C ALA A 180 -8.76 18.34 33.45
N LEU A 181 -8.67 17.05 33.76
CA LEU A 181 -9.62 16.37 34.64
C LEU A 181 -9.60 16.94 36.05
N ASP A 182 -8.41 17.24 36.62
CA ASP A 182 -8.26 17.89 37.92
C ASP A 182 -8.95 19.25 37.96
N LYS A 183 -8.82 20.06 36.90
CA LYS A 183 -9.50 21.36 36.78
C LYS A 183 -11.04 21.22 36.73
N LEU A 184 -11.52 20.11 36.21
CA LEU A 184 -12.96 19.79 36.15
C LEU A 184 -13.47 19.05 37.38
N ASN A 185 -12.62 18.85 38.43
CA ASN A 185 -12.91 18.03 39.60
C ASN A 185 -13.42 16.62 39.25
N VAL A 186 -12.81 15.99 38.20
CA VAL A 186 -13.10 14.62 37.82
C VAL A 186 -12.01 13.69 38.31
N ASP A 187 -12.35 12.81 39.25
CA ASP A 187 -11.45 11.81 39.79
C ASP A 187 -11.55 10.49 39.00
N MET A 188 -10.40 10.00 38.51
CA MET A 188 -10.30 8.72 37.81
C MET A 188 -9.82 7.63 38.76
N HIS A 189 -10.70 6.68 39.07
CA HIS A 189 -10.37 5.50 39.88
C HIS A 189 -9.95 4.34 38.97
N LEU A 190 -8.66 3.98 39.03
CA LEU A 190 -8.09 2.94 38.19
C LEU A 190 -7.83 1.66 38.96
N PHE A 191 -8.44 0.56 38.53
CA PHE A 191 -8.16 -0.79 39.02
C PHE A 191 -7.33 -1.53 37.94
N ARG A 192 -6.04 -1.69 38.18
CA ARG A 192 -5.13 -2.40 37.25
C ARG A 192 -4.30 -3.44 37.97
N VAL A 193 -4.00 -4.54 37.25
CA VAL A 193 -3.02 -5.54 37.65
C VAL A 193 -1.92 -5.61 36.63
N GLY A 194 -0.66 -5.41 37.06
CA GLY A 194 0.53 -5.41 36.20
C GLY A 194 1.13 -4.02 35.98
N LYS A 195 2.47 -3.94 36.02
CA LYS A 195 3.23 -2.68 35.96
C LYS A 195 3.23 -2.04 34.58
N PHE A 196 3.19 -2.87 33.51
CA PHE A 196 3.27 -2.43 32.12
C PHE A 196 1.90 -2.15 31.46
N LYS A 197 0.82 -2.06 32.24
CA LYS A 197 -0.50 -1.68 31.73
C LYS A 197 -0.68 -0.16 31.73
N SER A 198 -0.13 0.51 30.73
CA SER A 198 -0.08 1.98 30.65
C SER A 198 -1.30 2.64 29.99
N ALA A 199 -2.30 1.88 29.51
CA ALA A 199 -3.44 2.41 28.74
C ALA A 199 -4.20 3.55 29.44
N ALA A 200 -4.36 3.49 30.77
CA ALA A 200 -5.07 4.51 31.53
C ALA A 200 -4.17 5.65 32.05
N GLU A 201 -2.87 5.64 31.78
CA GLU A 201 -1.94 6.69 32.21
C GLU A 201 -2.31 8.06 31.64
N THR A 202 -2.90 8.10 30.43
CA THR A 202 -3.39 9.32 29.81
C THR A 202 -4.40 10.09 30.67
N TYR A 203 -5.11 9.40 31.58
CA TYR A 203 -6.11 10.00 32.46
C TYR A 203 -5.64 10.13 33.91
N THR A 204 -4.61 9.38 34.32
CA THR A 204 -4.16 9.31 35.72
C THR A 204 -2.79 9.95 35.96
N ARG A 205 -2.07 10.33 34.90
CA ARG A 205 -0.73 10.96 34.94
C ARG A 205 -0.66 12.16 34.01
N GLN A 206 0.39 12.95 34.19
CA GLN A 206 0.71 14.09 33.29
C GLN A 206 1.85 13.75 32.32
N ASP A 207 2.50 12.60 32.47
CA ASP A 207 3.62 12.11 31.68
C ASP A 207 3.63 10.58 31.60
N MET A 208 4.52 10.02 30.80
CA MET A 208 4.77 8.57 30.75
C MET A 208 5.41 8.09 32.05
N SER A 209 4.95 6.94 32.56
CA SER A 209 5.67 6.21 33.61
C SER A 209 7.03 5.71 33.10
N ALA A 210 7.91 5.35 34.03
CA ALA A 210 9.20 4.75 33.70
C ALA A 210 9.02 3.42 32.92
N GLU A 211 8.02 2.64 33.32
CA GLU A 211 7.66 1.38 32.69
C GLU A 211 7.15 1.57 31.25
N ASP A 212 6.22 2.52 31.03
CA ASP A 212 5.70 2.83 29.68
C ASP A 212 6.80 3.41 28.77
N ARG A 213 7.71 4.21 29.34
CA ARG A 213 8.87 4.75 28.62
C ARG A 213 9.82 3.62 28.21
N LEU A 214 10.13 2.70 29.11
CA LEU A 214 11.00 1.56 28.82
C LEU A 214 10.41 0.66 27.74
N GLU A 215 9.12 0.33 27.83
CA GLU A 215 8.40 -0.45 26.83
C GLU A 215 8.43 0.24 25.45
N SER A 216 8.12 1.55 25.42
CA SER A 216 8.14 2.35 24.21
C SER A 216 9.52 2.39 23.57
N GLN A 217 10.57 2.64 24.35
CA GLN A 217 11.96 2.65 23.87
C GLN A 217 12.38 1.29 23.32
N THR A 218 12.03 0.19 24.00
CA THR A 218 12.36 -1.16 23.57
C THR A 218 11.73 -1.46 22.21
N TYR A 219 10.43 -1.16 22.07
CA TYR A 219 9.68 -1.37 20.84
C TYR A 219 10.21 -0.49 19.68
N LEU A 220 10.37 0.82 19.91
CA LEU A 220 10.83 1.76 18.87
C LEU A 220 12.26 1.47 18.45
N ASN A 221 13.15 1.11 19.40
CA ASN A 221 14.53 0.73 19.10
C ASN A 221 14.60 -0.57 18.28
N ALA A 222 13.70 -1.54 18.52
CA ALA A 222 13.62 -2.75 17.72
C ALA A 222 13.22 -2.45 16.27
N LEU A 223 12.20 -1.62 16.08
CA LEU A 223 11.77 -1.17 14.73
C LEU A 223 12.90 -0.42 14.01
N TRP A 224 13.51 0.56 14.70
CA TRP A 224 14.61 1.35 14.11
C TRP A 224 15.83 0.49 13.80
N GLY A 225 16.16 -0.45 14.68
CA GLY A 225 17.24 -1.40 14.45
C GLY A 225 17.01 -2.26 13.21
N GLY A 226 15.78 -2.76 13.00
CA GLY A 226 15.39 -3.50 11.79
C GLY A 226 15.50 -2.66 10.52
N TYR A 227 14.98 -1.43 10.57
CA TYR A 227 15.08 -0.47 9.46
C TYR A 227 16.55 -0.22 9.07
N VAL A 228 17.37 0.18 10.05
CA VAL A 228 18.79 0.50 9.84
C VAL A 228 19.54 -0.71 9.29
N ALA A 229 19.31 -1.91 9.82
CA ALA A 229 19.98 -3.12 9.35
C ALA A 229 19.62 -3.44 7.88
N ALA A 230 18.34 -3.31 7.51
CA ALA A 230 17.89 -3.57 6.15
C ALA A 230 18.47 -2.57 5.14
N VAL A 231 18.41 -1.27 5.45
CA VAL A 231 18.95 -0.20 4.57
C VAL A 231 20.48 -0.30 4.47
N ALA A 232 21.17 -0.48 5.59
CA ALA A 232 22.62 -0.63 5.61
C ALA A 232 23.08 -1.85 4.79
N GLY A 233 22.40 -2.98 4.94
CA GLY A 233 22.67 -4.19 4.17
C GLY A 233 22.45 -4.00 2.67
N ALA A 234 21.33 -3.39 2.27
CA ALA A 234 20.98 -3.13 0.88
C ALA A 234 21.94 -2.15 0.19
N ARG A 235 22.44 -1.16 0.92
CA ARG A 235 23.34 -0.12 0.40
C ARG A 235 24.82 -0.39 0.68
N HIS A 236 25.17 -1.55 1.26
CA HIS A 236 26.54 -1.90 1.65
C HIS A 236 27.21 -0.86 2.54
N MET A 237 26.44 -0.27 3.44
CA MET A 237 26.87 0.76 4.38
C MET A 237 27.00 0.18 5.80
N LYS A 238 27.72 0.90 6.67
CA LYS A 238 27.71 0.57 8.10
C LYS A 238 26.41 1.07 8.75
N PRO A 239 25.79 0.31 9.66
CA PRO A 239 24.58 0.73 10.38
C PRO A 239 24.76 2.08 11.11
N GLU A 240 25.96 2.36 11.61
CA GLU A 240 26.30 3.59 12.30
C GLU A 240 26.20 4.83 11.39
N ALA A 241 26.49 4.69 10.10
CA ALA A 241 26.36 5.79 9.15
C ALA A 241 24.89 6.21 8.93
N ILE A 242 23.95 5.24 8.91
CA ILE A 242 22.52 5.53 8.81
C ILE A 242 22.02 6.22 10.08
N ARG A 243 22.50 5.78 11.26
CA ARG A 243 22.13 6.40 12.55
C ARG A 243 22.67 7.84 12.65
N ALA A 244 23.93 8.05 12.33
CA ALA A 244 24.54 9.36 12.34
C ALA A 244 23.82 10.34 11.41
N TYR A 245 23.45 9.89 10.21
CA TYR A 245 22.66 10.72 9.27
C TYR A 245 21.31 11.16 9.86
N SER A 246 20.59 10.27 10.52
CA SER A 246 19.31 10.58 11.18
C SER A 246 19.49 11.52 12.39
N GLU A 247 20.56 11.33 13.18
CA GLU A 247 20.88 12.15 14.34
C GLU A 247 21.27 13.58 13.94
N ASP A 248 22.08 13.75 12.89
CA ASP A 248 22.48 15.05 12.34
C ASP A 248 21.25 15.84 11.85
N TYR A 249 20.32 15.18 11.19
CA TYR A 249 19.06 15.81 10.78
C TYR A 249 18.24 16.27 11.99
N ALA A 250 18.04 15.42 12.99
CA ALA A 250 17.30 15.77 14.21
C ALA A 250 17.96 16.95 14.95
N ALA A 251 19.28 16.97 15.03
CA ALA A 251 20.04 18.08 15.62
C ALA A 251 19.86 19.39 14.83
N SER A 252 19.84 19.34 13.50
CA SER A 252 19.63 20.52 12.66
C SER A 252 18.25 21.13 12.82
N VAL A 253 17.20 20.30 12.93
CA VAL A 253 15.83 20.74 13.17
C VAL A 253 15.67 21.35 14.57
N ALA A 254 16.27 20.71 15.60
CA ALA A 254 16.24 21.23 16.96
C ALA A 254 16.98 22.57 17.13
N ALA A 255 17.99 22.83 16.29
CA ALA A 255 18.72 24.10 16.30
C ALA A 255 18.00 25.24 15.56
N ALA A 256 17.04 24.92 14.72
CA ALA A 256 16.29 25.88 13.90
C ALA A 256 14.97 26.35 14.57
N GLY A 257 14.52 25.71 15.65
CA GLY A 257 13.31 26.05 16.43
C GLY A 257 13.59 26.66 17.76
#